data_188050b47563722843b0a97296db8d8b
#
_entry.id   188050b47563722843b0a97296db8d8b
#
_cell.length_a   1.000
_cell.length_b   1.000
_cell.length_c   1.000
_cell.angle_alpha   90.00
_cell.angle_beta   90.00
_cell.angle_gamma   90.00
#
_symmetry.space_group_name_H-M   'P 1'
#
loop_
_entity.id
_entity.type
_entity.pdbx_description
1 polymer ?
#
loop_
_entity_poly.entity_id
_entity_poly.type
_entity_poly.pdbx_seq_one_letter_code
_entity_poly.pdbx_strand_id
1 'polypeptide(L)'
;MGQIKTRCSAAAGLFLILLTVIAGFSSCKSNQKDIIPSAEYAPYVNAYTGGVISQNSTIRIELTQDQPMVDLNQELKDNPFSFSPSLKGKTYWVSNN
;
A
#
# COMPACT_ATOMS: atom_id res chain seq x y z
N MET A 1 28.85 42.09 -37.14
CA MET A 1 28.95 41.78 -35.71
C MET A 1 27.61 41.61 -35.00
N GLY A 2 26.47 41.91 -35.61
CA GLY A 2 25.14 41.74 -34.99
C GLY A 2 24.57 40.31 -35.03
N GLN A 3 25.12 39.42 -35.84
CA GLN A 3 24.55 38.09 -36.03
C GLN A 3 25.04 37.00 -35.03
N ILE A 4 26.10 37.24 -34.32
CA ILE A 4 26.64 36.24 -33.35
C ILE A 4 25.87 36.27 -32.03
N LYS A 5 25.26 37.42 -31.66
CA LYS A 5 24.47 37.53 -30.41
C LYS A 5 23.14 36.77 -30.45
N THR A 6 22.51 36.68 -31.62
CA THR A 6 21.22 35.95 -31.77
C THR A 6 21.36 34.45 -31.73
N ARG A 7 22.47 33.89 -32.13
CA ARG A 7 22.69 32.43 -32.11
C ARG A 7 22.97 31.88 -30.73
N CYS A 8 23.66 32.63 -29.87
CA CYS A 8 23.88 32.22 -28.46
C CYS A 8 22.58 32.26 -27.62
N SER A 9 21.71 33.23 -27.92
CA SER A 9 20.44 33.36 -27.19
C SER A 9 19.47 32.19 -27.49
N ALA A 10 19.40 31.76 -28.75
CA ALA A 10 18.56 30.63 -29.15
C ALA A 10 19.08 29.31 -28.58
N ALA A 11 20.40 29.10 -28.59
CA ALA A 11 21.02 27.89 -28.00
C ALA A 11 20.87 27.85 -26.47
N ALA A 12 20.97 28.95 -25.77
CA ALA A 12 20.74 29.04 -24.33
C ALA A 12 19.28 28.77 -23.96
N GLY A 13 18.33 29.29 -24.75
CA GLY A 13 16.90 29.02 -24.56
C GLY A 13 16.54 27.55 -24.78
N LEU A 14 17.10 26.95 -25.82
CA LEU A 14 16.90 25.53 -26.12
C LEU A 14 17.49 24.60 -25.02
N PHE A 15 18.64 24.97 -24.49
CA PHE A 15 19.29 24.26 -23.41
C PHE A 15 18.51 24.36 -22.09
N LEU A 16 17.91 25.50 -21.81
CA LEU A 16 17.08 25.73 -20.63
C LEU A 16 15.78 24.92 -20.70
N ILE A 17 15.16 24.85 -21.88
CA ILE A 17 13.94 24.03 -22.10
C ILE A 17 14.26 22.54 -21.95
N LEU A 18 15.40 22.09 -22.46
CA LEU A 18 15.82 20.70 -22.33
C LEU A 18 16.08 20.31 -20.87
N LEU A 19 16.64 21.23 -20.08
CA LEU A 19 16.90 20.99 -18.65
C LEU A 19 15.60 20.88 -17.83
N THR A 20 14.58 21.66 -18.17
CA THR A 20 13.27 21.60 -17.49
C THR A 20 12.50 20.32 -17.80
N VAL A 21 12.65 19.76 -19.00
CA VAL A 21 12.02 18.49 -19.38
C VAL A 21 12.61 17.31 -18.59
N ILE A 22 13.91 17.31 -18.33
CA ILE A 22 14.60 16.25 -17.59
C ILE A 22 14.20 16.25 -16.10
N ALA A 23 13.92 17.42 -15.51
CA ALA A 23 13.49 17.53 -14.12
C ALA A 23 12.06 17.01 -13.88
N GLY A 24 11.21 16.94 -14.92
CA GLY A 24 9.83 16.45 -14.83
C GLY A 24 9.68 14.92 -14.67
N PHE A 25 10.72 14.16 -14.93
CA PHE A 25 10.69 12.69 -14.81
C PHE A 25 11.17 12.18 -13.44
N SER A 26 11.13 12.99 -12.41
CA SER A 26 11.30 12.51 -11.03
C SER A 26 10.10 11.65 -10.70
N SER A 27 10.12 10.40 -11.14
CA SER A 27 9.16 9.38 -10.77
C SER A 27 9.19 9.23 -9.25
N CYS A 28 8.10 9.58 -8.60
CA CYS A 28 7.88 9.24 -7.21
C CYS A 28 7.94 7.72 -7.08
N LYS A 29 9.07 7.17 -6.65
CA LYS A 29 9.11 5.81 -6.13
C LYS A 29 8.30 5.83 -4.84
N SER A 30 7.07 5.32 -4.89
CA SER A 30 6.38 4.96 -3.68
C SER A 30 7.21 3.86 -3.03
N ASN A 31 7.87 4.16 -1.92
CA ASN A 31 8.48 3.15 -1.06
C ASN A 31 7.35 2.38 -0.39
N GLN A 32 6.68 1.53 -1.17
CA GLN A 32 5.78 0.54 -0.62
C GLN A 32 6.67 -0.48 0.08
N LYS A 33 6.77 -0.34 1.40
CA LYS A 33 7.48 -1.28 2.24
C LYS A 33 6.65 -2.56 2.22
N ASP A 34 7.10 -3.56 1.47
CA ASP A 34 6.52 -4.89 1.52
C ASP A 34 6.63 -5.40 2.95
N ILE A 35 5.51 -5.44 3.64
CA ILE A 35 5.43 -6.03 4.97
C ILE A 35 5.44 -7.54 4.74
N ILE A 36 6.62 -8.13 4.87
CA ILE A 36 6.76 -9.59 4.87
C ILE A 36 6.31 -10.07 6.24
N PRO A 37 5.24 -10.88 6.31
CA PRO A 37 4.80 -11.45 7.58
C PRO A 37 5.93 -12.25 8.21
N SER A 38 6.06 -12.14 9.53
CA SER A 38 7.04 -12.94 10.25
C SER A 38 6.70 -14.43 10.11
N ALA A 39 7.69 -15.25 9.79
CA ALA A 39 7.57 -16.70 9.74
C ALA A 39 7.11 -17.31 11.09
N GLU A 40 7.24 -16.57 12.18
CA GLU A 40 6.75 -16.92 13.51
C GLU A 40 5.24 -17.15 13.56
N TYR A 41 4.46 -16.47 12.72
CA TYR A 41 3.00 -16.61 12.67
C TYR A 41 2.51 -17.74 11.77
N ALA A 42 3.39 -18.33 10.97
CA ALA A 42 3.03 -19.41 10.04
C ALA A 42 2.35 -20.63 10.71
N PRO A 43 2.68 -21.03 11.95
CA PRO A 43 1.98 -22.11 12.65
C PRO A 43 0.53 -21.78 13.04
N TYR A 44 0.17 -20.48 13.09
CA TYR A 44 -1.13 -20.03 13.59
C TYR A 44 -2.04 -19.46 12.50
N VAL A 45 -1.47 -18.93 11.44
CA VAL A 45 -2.21 -18.26 10.36
C VAL A 45 -1.97 -18.99 9.05
N ASN A 46 -3.05 -19.52 8.48
CA ASN A 46 -3.03 -20.24 7.20
C ASN A 46 -3.09 -19.26 6.02
N ALA A 47 -3.97 -18.27 6.10
CA ALA A 47 -4.13 -17.25 5.07
C ALA A 47 -4.57 -15.91 5.66
N TYR A 48 -4.25 -14.84 4.97
CA TYR A 48 -4.70 -13.48 5.34
C TYR A 48 -4.82 -12.60 4.10
N THR A 49 -5.67 -11.58 4.19
CA THR A 49 -5.78 -10.54 3.17
C THR A 49 -4.58 -9.60 3.30
N GLY A 50 -3.79 -9.50 2.25
CA GLY A 50 -2.58 -8.66 2.23
C GLY A 50 -2.41 -7.89 0.93
N GLY A 51 -1.33 -7.09 0.85
CA GLY A 51 -1.01 -6.27 -0.30
C GLY A 51 -1.88 -5.02 -0.43
N VAL A 52 -2.05 -4.55 -1.66
CA VAL A 52 -2.91 -3.40 -1.98
C VAL A 52 -4.34 -3.87 -2.17
N ILE A 53 -5.22 -3.44 -1.29
CA ILE A 53 -6.64 -3.80 -1.31
C ILE A 53 -7.51 -2.57 -1.55
N SER A 54 -8.71 -2.79 -2.07
CA SER A 54 -9.71 -1.73 -2.23
C SER A 54 -10.19 -1.24 -0.85
N GLN A 55 -10.57 0.03 -0.76
CA GLN A 55 -11.14 0.61 0.45
C GLN A 55 -12.41 -0.11 0.94
N ASN A 56 -13.14 -0.75 0.03
CA ASN A 56 -14.36 -1.51 0.34
C ASN A 56 -14.13 -3.01 0.48
N SER A 57 -12.88 -3.45 0.54
CA SER A 57 -12.55 -4.87 0.71
C SER A 57 -12.73 -5.32 2.15
N THR A 58 -13.15 -6.56 2.32
CA THR A 58 -13.13 -7.23 3.62
C THR A 58 -11.73 -7.74 3.93
N ILE A 59 -11.23 -7.46 5.11
CA ILE A 59 -9.99 -8.05 5.63
C ILE A 59 -10.34 -9.37 6.28
N ARG A 60 -9.69 -10.45 5.85
CA ARG A 60 -9.90 -11.81 6.34
C ARG A 60 -8.58 -12.40 6.82
N ILE A 61 -8.66 -13.10 7.93
CA ILE A 61 -7.57 -13.92 8.46
C ILE A 61 -8.14 -15.32 8.70
N GLU A 62 -7.44 -16.33 8.20
CA GLU A 62 -7.79 -17.74 8.37
C GLU A 62 -6.74 -18.39 9.27
N LEU A 63 -7.21 -19.04 10.31
CA LEU A 63 -6.34 -19.72 11.27
C LEU A 63 -6.02 -21.16 10.79
N THR A 64 -4.91 -21.70 11.22
CA THR A 64 -4.51 -23.10 10.91
C THR A 64 -5.33 -24.13 11.65
N GLN A 65 -5.95 -23.75 12.78
CA GLN A 65 -6.71 -24.63 13.65
C GLN A 65 -8.11 -24.09 13.89
N ASP A 66 -9.09 -24.97 13.91
CA ASP A 66 -10.45 -24.64 14.28
C ASP A 66 -10.53 -24.17 15.72
N GLN A 67 -11.28 -23.11 15.95
CA GLN A 67 -11.53 -22.57 17.27
C GLN A 67 -12.81 -23.19 17.83
N PRO A 68 -12.79 -23.76 19.04
CA PRO A 68 -13.98 -24.28 19.66
C PRO A 68 -14.92 -23.15 20.09
N MET A 69 -16.21 -23.35 19.96
CA MET A 69 -17.26 -22.48 20.48
C MET A 69 -17.25 -21.05 19.92
N VAL A 70 -17.02 -20.89 18.62
CA VAL A 70 -17.18 -19.59 17.96
C VAL A 70 -18.63 -19.40 17.51
N ASP A 71 -19.18 -18.23 17.75
CA ASP A 71 -20.50 -17.84 17.27
C ASP A 71 -20.36 -17.26 15.86
N LEU A 72 -20.74 -18.06 14.87
CA LEU A 72 -20.63 -17.65 13.47
C LEU A 72 -21.61 -16.51 13.16
N ASN A 73 -21.12 -15.55 12.39
CA ASN A 73 -21.88 -14.35 11.97
C ASN A 73 -22.35 -13.42 13.10
N GLN A 74 -21.87 -13.64 14.31
CA GLN A 74 -22.03 -12.66 15.39
C GLN A 74 -20.88 -11.67 15.43
N GLU A 75 -21.19 -10.41 15.72
CA GLU A 75 -20.18 -9.37 15.92
C GLU A 75 -19.38 -9.65 17.20
N LEU A 76 -18.07 -9.64 17.09
CA LEU A 76 -17.18 -9.75 18.25
C LEU A 76 -17.30 -8.47 19.09
N LYS A 77 -17.56 -8.64 20.38
CA LYS A 77 -17.63 -7.52 21.32
C LYS A 77 -16.27 -6.84 21.49
N ASP A 78 -15.22 -7.62 21.52
CA ASP A 78 -13.84 -7.15 21.61
C ASP A 78 -13.15 -7.38 20.26
N ASN A 79 -12.78 -6.29 19.59
CA ASN A 79 -12.07 -6.36 18.34
C ASN A 79 -10.59 -6.72 18.58
N PRO A 80 -10.12 -7.91 18.17
CA PRO A 80 -8.74 -8.32 18.36
C PRO A 80 -7.76 -7.60 17.42
N PHE A 81 -8.25 -6.82 16.46
CA PHE A 81 -7.42 -6.19 15.45
C PHE A 81 -7.17 -4.73 15.73
N SER A 82 -5.93 -4.32 15.51
CA SER A 82 -5.48 -2.94 15.53
C SER A 82 -4.92 -2.57 14.17
N PHE A 83 -5.34 -1.41 13.65
CA PHE A 83 -4.93 -0.93 12.34
C PHE A 83 -4.21 0.41 12.43
N SER A 84 -3.22 0.60 11.58
CA SER A 84 -2.54 1.88 11.39
C SER A 84 -2.50 2.25 9.89
N PRO A 85 -3.15 3.33 9.48
CA PRO A 85 -4.05 4.22 10.24
C PRO A 85 -5.29 3.50 10.77
N SER A 86 -5.92 4.08 11.81
CA SER A 86 -7.12 3.51 12.44
C SER A 86 -8.25 3.33 11.44
N LEU A 87 -8.83 2.15 11.40
CA LEU A 87 -9.99 1.80 10.59
C LEU A 87 -11.22 1.56 11.46
N LYS A 88 -12.36 2.03 10.98
CA LYS A 88 -13.65 1.71 11.57
C LYS A 88 -14.24 0.48 10.89
N GLY A 89 -14.70 -0.47 11.66
CA GLY A 89 -15.30 -1.69 11.12
C GLY A 89 -15.80 -2.59 12.21
N LYS A 90 -16.40 -3.69 11.79
CA LYS A 90 -16.92 -4.74 12.65
C LYS A 90 -16.21 -6.04 12.33
N THR A 91 -16.02 -6.86 13.34
CA THR A 91 -15.32 -8.15 13.22
C THR A 91 -16.30 -9.29 13.50
N TYR A 92 -16.24 -10.32 12.69
CA TYR A 92 -17.12 -11.48 12.77
C TYR A 92 -16.33 -12.77 12.56
N TRP A 93 -16.76 -13.85 13.18
CA TRP A 93 -16.39 -15.19 12.78
C TRP A 93 -17.24 -15.61 11.59
N VAL A 94 -16.62 -15.94 10.46
CA VAL A 94 -17.31 -16.45 9.26
C VAL A 94 -17.12 -17.94 9.07
N SER A 95 -16.15 -18.53 9.78
CA SER A 95 -15.85 -19.96 9.85
C SER A 95 -15.20 -20.26 11.21
N ASN A 96 -15.01 -21.52 11.52
CA ASN A 96 -14.38 -21.91 12.80
C ASN A 96 -12.87 -21.70 12.83
N ASN A 97 -12.26 -21.41 11.68
CA ASN A 97 -10.82 -21.21 11.53
C ASN A 97 -10.42 -19.82 11.06
#